data_75b04c5a4ef6a5392b19f98dac3f094c
#
_entry.id   75b04c5a4ef6a5392b19f98dac3f094c
#
_cell.length_a   1.000
_cell.length_b   1.000
_cell.length_c   1.000
_cell.angle_alpha   90.00
_cell.angle_beta   90.00
_cell.angle_gamma   90.00
#
_symmetry.space_group_name_H-M   'P 1'
#
loop_
_entity.id
_entity.type
_entity.pdbx_description
1 polymer ?
#
loop_
_entity_poly.entity_id
_entity_poly.type
_entity_poly.pdbx_seq_one_letter_code
_entity_poly.pdbx_strand_id
1 'polypeptide(L)'
;QIRLHNFGFVYQFHHLLDDLSVEENISIPLSLKNESNSESKILINKIMKELDIYERKNHLPWKLSGGEKQRVAIARAIVTKPKFLFLDEPTGNLDRKNASVIQSLIFEMSDKYGIALISATHDNDFISSFENIYEISGTKLNKIYE
;
A
#
# COMPACT_ATOMS: atom_id res chain seq x y z
N GLN A 1 -0.95 19.25 6.00
CA GLN A 1 -1.61 18.43 7.05
C GLN A 1 -2.70 17.50 6.50
N ILE A 2 -3.63 17.95 5.63
CA ILE A 2 -4.74 17.11 5.11
C ILE A 2 -4.23 15.82 4.47
N ARG A 3 -3.20 15.90 3.62
CA ARG A 3 -2.60 14.74 2.94
C ARG A 3 -2.07 13.70 3.92
N LEU A 4 -1.30 14.14 4.91
CA LEU A 4 -0.63 13.27 5.88
C LEU A 4 -1.61 12.48 6.76
N HIS A 5 -2.80 13.04 7.04
CA HIS A 5 -3.77 12.43 7.94
C HIS A 5 -4.80 11.55 7.23
N ASN A 6 -5.05 11.80 5.94
CA ASN A 6 -6.17 11.16 5.26
C ASN A 6 -5.76 10.27 4.08
N PHE A 7 -4.54 10.40 3.55
CA PHE A 7 -4.15 9.75 2.31
C PHE A 7 -2.93 8.86 2.49
N GLY A 8 -3.04 7.59 2.07
CA GLY A 8 -1.94 6.68 1.85
C GLY A 8 -1.65 6.57 0.34
N PHE A 9 -0.42 6.24 -0.01
CA PHE A 9 0.01 6.08 -1.41
C PHE A 9 0.85 4.83 -1.56
N VAL A 10 0.51 4.01 -2.56
CA VAL A 10 1.28 2.85 -3.01
C VAL A 10 1.57 3.03 -4.49
N TYR A 11 2.84 2.93 -4.85
CA TYR A 11 3.33 3.14 -6.21
C TYR A 11 3.89 1.84 -6.79
N GLN A 12 3.96 1.75 -8.12
CA GLN A 12 4.58 0.66 -8.84
C GLN A 12 6.04 0.43 -8.43
N PHE A 13 6.82 1.50 -8.23
CA PHE A 13 8.22 1.47 -7.81
C PHE A 13 8.37 1.68 -6.30
N HIS A 14 7.62 1.08 -5.47
CA HIS A 14 7.66 1.01 -4.00
C HIS A 14 8.17 2.26 -3.25
N HIS A 15 9.16 2.99 -3.78
CA HIS A 15 9.83 4.17 -3.21
C HIS A 15 10.23 3.98 -1.74
N LEU A 16 10.81 2.82 -1.43
CA LEU A 16 11.40 2.57 -0.12
C LEU A 16 12.72 3.33 -0.01
N LEU A 17 13.04 3.78 1.20
CA LEU A 17 14.34 4.38 1.49
C LEU A 17 15.34 3.26 1.73
N ASP A 18 16.35 3.16 0.86
CA ASP A 18 17.29 2.03 0.81
C ASP A 18 18.21 1.93 2.05
N ASP A 19 18.45 3.05 2.72
CA ASP A 19 19.26 3.15 3.93
C ASP A 19 18.48 2.84 5.22
N LEU A 20 17.16 2.63 5.12
CA LEU A 20 16.29 2.34 6.24
C LEU A 20 15.80 0.89 6.18
N SER A 21 15.73 0.25 7.34
CA SER A 21 15.10 -1.07 7.50
C SER A 21 13.62 -1.07 7.15
N VAL A 22 13.01 -2.25 7.04
CA VAL A 22 11.56 -2.42 6.85
C VAL A 22 10.77 -1.69 7.94
N GLU A 23 11.12 -1.90 9.22
CA GLU A 23 10.44 -1.25 10.35
C GLU A 23 10.55 0.26 10.27
N GLU A 24 11.74 0.79 9.97
CA GLU A 24 11.99 2.22 9.83
C GLU A 24 11.22 2.83 8.66
N ASN A 25 11.20 2.17 7.48
CA ASN A 25 10.39 2.60 6.33
C ASN A 25 8.90 2.73 6.69
N ILE A 26 8.35 1.75 7.42
CA ILE A 26 6.95 1.76 7.85
C ILE A 26 6.69 2.85 8.88
N SER A 27 7.67 3.18 9.72
CA SER A 27 7.53 4.18 10.79
C SER A 27 7.51 5.64 10.31
N ILE A 28 8.05 5.92 9.11
CA ILE A 28 8.18 7.29 8.58
C ILE A 28 6.89 8.12 8.68
N PRO A 29 5.73 7.66 8.20
CA PRO A 29 4.51 8.47 8.27
C PRO A 29 4.08 8.81 9.69
N LEU A 30 4.31 7.91 10.65
CA LEU A 30 4.01 8.16 12.07
C LEU A 30 4.96 9.19 12.68
N SER A 31 6.25 9.13 12.32
CA SER A 31 7.23 10.13 12.73
C SER A 31 6.89 11.52 12.21
N LEU A 32 6.44 11.63 10.96
CA LEU A 32 5.98 12.89 10.36
C LEU A 32 4.72 13.45 11.03
N LYS A 33 3.90 12.60 11.66
CA LYS A 33 2.74 13.00 12.45
C LYS A 33 3.07 13.30 13.91
N ASN A 34 4.32 13.14 14.33
CA ASN A 34 4.77 13.17 15.72
C ASN A 34 4.07 12.10 16.61
N GLU A 35 3.71 10.98 16.01
CA GLU A 35 3.04 9.84 16.68
C GLU A 35 4.03 8.67 16.97
N SER A 36 5.33 8.93 16.99
CA SER A 36 6.35 7.91 17.22
C SER A 36 6.50 7.61 18.71
N ASN A 37 5.74 6.64 19.23
CA ASN A 37 5.70 6.23 20.63
C ASN A 37 5.63 4.69 20.76
N SER A 38 5.43 4.18 21.98
CA SER A 38 5.31 2.75 22.24
C SER A 38 4.10 2.10 21.54
N GLU A 39 2.99 2.82 21.43
CA GLU A 39 1.77 2.33 20.76
C GLU A 39 1.99 2.20 19.26
N SER A 40 2.75 3.12 18.66
CA SER A 40 3.15 3.07 17.26
C SER A 40 3.98 1.81 16.95
N LYS A 41 4.90 1.43 17.83
CA LYS A 41 5.67 0.18 17.68
C LYS A 41 4.79 -1.05 17.70
N ILE A 42 3.80 -1.09 18.60
CA ILE A 42 2.83 -2.19 18.67
C ILE A 42 2.02 -2.26 17.36
N LEU A 43 1.57 -1.12 16.84
CA LEU A 43 0.82 -1.04 15.60
C LEU A 43 1.67 -1.48 14.39
N ILE A 44 2.91 -1.00 14.27
CA ILE A 44 3.84 -1.39 13.20
C ILE A 44 4.07 -2.91 13.24
N ASN A 45 4.36 -3.48 14.41
CA ASN A 45 4.55 -4.93 14.56
C ASN A 45 3.31 -5.73 14.17
N LYS A 46 2.11 -5.24 14.53
CA LYS A 46 0.84 -5.85 14.13
C LYS A 46 0.68 -5.86 12.62
N ILE A 47 0.84 -4.71 11.96
CA ILE A 47 0.72 -4.58 10.50
C ILE A 47 1.75 -5.45 9.78
N MET A 48 3.00 -5.48 10.25
CA MET A 48 4.03 -6.34 9.66
C MET A 48 3.66 -7.83 9.72
N LYS A 49 3.02 -8.29 10.81
CA LYS A 49 2.54 -9.68 10.93
C LYS A 49 1.38 -9.95 9.97
N GLU A 50 0.42 -9.05 9.87
CA GLU A 50 -0.73 -9.15 8.96
C GLU A 50 -0.31 -9.20 7.50
N LEU A 51 0.77 -8.49 7.14
CA LEU A 51 1.34 -8.47 5.80
C LEU A 51 2.44 -9.52 5.56
N ASP A 52 2.67 -10.42 6.52
CA ASP A 52 3.67 -11.49 6.44
C ASP A 52 5.09 -10.98 6.09
N ILE A 53 5.50 -9.90 6.75
CA ILE A 53 6.84 -9.30 6.60
C ILE A 53 7.55 -9.07 7.95
N TYR A 54 6.98 -9.57 9.05
CA TYR A 54 7.55 -9.36 10.38
C TYR A 54 8.98 -9.89 10.51
N GLU A 55 9.27 -11.06 9.93
CA GLU A 55 10.60 -11.66 9.94
C GLU A 55 11.65 -10.83 9.13
N ARG A 56 11.17 -9.89 8.33
CA ARG A 56 11.99 -8.97 7.53
C ARG A 56 12.22 -7.62 8.20
N LYS A 57 11.69 -7.37 9.40
CA LYS A 57 11.68 -6.05 10.04
C LYS A 57 13.01 -5.30 10.08
N ASN A 58 14.12 -6.05 10.27
CA ASN A 58 15.48 -5.49 10.33
C ASN A 58 16.21 -5.54 8.98
N HIS A 59 15.57 -6.02 7.89
CA HIS A 59 16.19 -6.08 6.58
C HIS A 59 16.13 -4.73 5.87
N LEU A 60 17.16 -4.46 5.07
CA LEU A 60 17.16 -3.33 4.15
C LEU A 60 16.42 -3.70 2.85
N PRO A 61 15.84 -2.73 2.12
CA PRO A 61 15.04 -2.98 0.92
C PRO A 61 15.72 -3.83 -0.15
N TRP A 62 17.02 -3.70 -0.34
CA TRP A 62 17.76 -4.47 -1.34
C TRP A 62 17.84 -5.98 -1.04
N LYS A 63 17.53 -6.40 0.20
CA LYS A 63 17.45 -7.83 0.61
C LYS A 63 16.07 -8.45 0.39
N LEU A 64 15.10 -7.67 -0.07
CA LEU A 64 13.71 -8.08 -0.22
C LEU A 64 13.38 -8.47 -1.67
N SER A 65 12.51 -9.47 -1.84
CA SER A 65 11.86 -9.76 -3.11
C SER A 65 10.91 -8.61 -3.52
N GLY A 66 10.48 -8.57 -4.79
CA GLY A 66 9.53 -7.57 -5.27
C GLY A 66 8.21 -7.57 -4.49
N GLY A 67 7.66 -8.77 -4.22
CA GLY A 67 6.44 -8.90 -3.42
C GLY A 67 6.61 -8.45 -1.97
N GLU A 68 7.75 -8.74 -1.33
CA GLU A 68 8.06 -8.24 0.02
C GLU A 68 8.18 -6.71 0.03
N LYS A 69 8.86 -6.12 -0.95
CA LYS A 69 8.93 -4.65 -1.10
C LYS A 69 7.54 -4.02 -1.23
N GLN A 70 6.65 -4.64 -2.00
CA GLN A 70 5.29 -4.15 -2.17
C GLN A 70 4.49 -4.24 -0.87
N ARG A 71 4.62 -5.33 -0.12
CA ARG A 71 4.01 -5.47 1.22
C ARG A 71 4.52 -4.38 2.20
N VAL A 72 5.80 -4.05 2.16
CA VAL A 72 6.38 -2.95 2.96
C VAL A 72 5.79 -1.60 2.53
N ALA A 73 5.64 -1.35 1.23
CA ALA A 73 5.03 -0.11 0.72
C ALA A 73 3.56 0.01 1.14
N ILE A 74 2.79 -1.08 1.11
CA ILE A 74 1.42 -1.14 1.63
C ILE A 74 1.40 -0.86 3.13
N ALA A 75 2.24 -1.55 3.92
CA ALA A 75 2.34 -1.34 5.37
C ALA A 75 2.59 0.13 5.71
N ARG A 76 3.55 0.76 5.03
CA ARG A 76 3.88 2.17 5.19
C ARG A 76 2.71 3.09 4.84
N ALA A 77 1.95 2.75 3.80
CA ALA A 77 0.82 3.56 3.36
C ALA A 77 -0.38 3.50 4.33
N ILE A 78 -0.61 2.35 4.99
CA ILE A 78 -1.77 2.13 5.86
C ILE A 78 -1.51 2.37 7.35
N VAL A 79 -0.24 2.49 7.77
CA VAL A 79 0.13 2.57 9.21
C VAL A 79 -0.50 3.76 9.93
N THR A 80 -0.77 4.86 9.22
CA THR A 80 -1.47 6.05 9.75
C THR A 80 -2.99 5.91 9.73
N LYS A 81 -3.53 4.75 9.31
CA LYS A 81 -4.95 4.50 9.11
C LYS A 81 -5.62 5.61 8.28
N PRO A 82 -5.17 5.84 7.04
CA PRO A 82 -5.72 6.88 6.19
C PRO A 82 -7.16 6.57 5.82
N LYS A 83 -7.93 7.60 5.40
CA LYS A 83 -9.30 7.40 4.87
C LYS A 83 -9.29 6.87 3.44
N PHE A 84 -8.27 7.24 2.67
CA PHE A 84 -8.11 6.87 1.26
C PHE A 84 -6.72 6.30 1.00
N LEU A 85 -6.66 5.21 0.25
CA LEU A 85 -5.43 4.62 -0.26
C LEU A 85 -5.41 4.77 -1.78
N PHE A 86 -4.45 5.55 -2.27
CA PHE A 86 -4.19 5.72 -3.69
C PHE A 86 -3.18 4.68 -4.15
N LEU A 87 -3.53 3.96 -5.21
CA LEU A 87 -2.77 2.87 -5.80
C LEU A 87 -2.42 3.25 -7.24
N ASP A 88 -1.15 3.35 -7.54
CA ASP A 88 -0.63 3.64 -8.88
C ASP A 88 0.14 2.41 -9.39
N GLU A 89 -0.52 1.63 -10.27
CA GLU A 89 -0.01 0.36 -10.79
C GLU A 89 0.58 -0.56 -9.70
N PRO A 90 -0.15 -0.89 -8.62
CA PRO A 90 0.41 -1.50 -7.42
C PRO A 90 0.98 -2.90 -7.64
N THR A 91 0.71 -3.53 -8.77
CA THR A 91 1.17 -4.88 -9.14
C THR A 91 1.96 -4.94 -10.44
N GLY A 92 2.20 -3.78 -11.09
CA GLY A 92 2.80 -3.71 -12.42
C GLY A 92 4.21 -4.29 -12.55
N ASN A 93 4.96 -4.43 -11.44
CA ASN A 93 6.32 -5.00 -11.42
C ASN A 93 6.36 -6.43 -10.87
N LEU A 94 5.21 -7.10 -10.70
CA LEU A 94 5.11 -8.43 -10.13
C LEU A 94 4.68 -9.45 -11.19
N ASP A 95 5.12 -10.70 -11.04
CA ASP A 95 4.54 -11.80 -11.79
C ASP A 95 3.07 -12.02 -11.40
N ARG A 96 2.30 -12.68 -12.28
CA ARG A 96 0.85 -12.85 -12.13
C ARG A 96 0.44 -13.49 -10.78
N LYS A 97 1.22 -14.46 -10.29
CA LYS A 97 0.92 -15.13 -9.01
C LYS A 97 1.09 -14.17 -7.82
N ASN A 98 2.21 -13.44 -7.78
CA ASN A 98 2.47 -12.46 -6.75
C ASN A 98 1.52 -11.26 -6.85
N ALA A 99 1.15 -10.84 -8.07
CA ALA A 99 0.16 -9.78 -8.30
C ALA A 99 -1.18 -10.12 -7.66
N SER A 100 -1.74 -11.31 -7.93
CA SER A 100 -2.99 -11.78 -7.33
C SER A 100 -2.96 -11.79 -5.79
N VAL A 101 -1.85 -12.24 -5.19
CA VAL A 101 -1.68 -12.23 -3.73
C VAL A 101 -1.69 -10.80 -3.18
N ILE A 102 -0.98 -9.87 -3.83
CA ILE A 102 -0.93 -8.47 -3.41
C ILE A 102 -2.29 -7.78 -3.57
N GLN A 103 -3.03 -8.05 -4.66
CA GLN A 103 -4.37 -7.53 -4.87
C GLN A 103 -5.33 -7.96 -3.75
N SER A 104 -5.37 -9.26 -3.44
CA SER A 104 -6.18 -9.80 -2.34
C SER A 104 -5.82 -9.15 -1.00
N LEU A 105 -4.52 -8.95 -0.74
CA LEU A 105 -4.03 -8.34 0.47
C LEU A 105 -4.43 -6.85 0.59
N ILE A 106 -4.44 -6.11 -0.51
CA ILE A 106 -4.91 -4.72 -0.54
C ILE A 106 -6.38 -4.63 -0.14
N PHE A 107 -7.26 -5.48 -0.69
CA PHE A 107 -8.67 -5.51 -0.31
C PHE A 107 -8.87 -5.93 1.15
N GLU A 108 -8.17 -6.97 1.61
CA GLU A 108 -8.23 -7.41 3.00
C GLU A 108 -7.86 -6.26 3.97
N MET A 109 -6.79 -5.53 3.68
CA MET A 109 -6.35 -4.41 4.51
C MET A 109 -7.32 -3.23 4.43
N SER A 110 -7.88 -2.96 3.25
CA SER A 110 -8.92 -1.95 3.03
C SER A 110 -10.13 -2.21 3.92
N ASP A 111 -10.70 -3.41 3.86
CA ASP A 111 -11.86 -3.81 4.66
C ASP A 111 -11.56 -3.76 6.15
N LYS A 112 -10.44 -4.33 6.56
CA LYS A 112 -10.03 -4.42 7.96
C LYS A 112 -9.83 -3.06 8.63
N TYR A 113 -9.30 -2.10 7.89
CA TYR A 113 -8.98 -0.75 8.41
C TYR A 113 -9.99 0.32 7.99
N GLY A 114 -11.01 -0.04 7.21
CA GLY A 114 -12.05 0.89 6.74
C GLY A 114 -11.49 1.96 5.80
N ILE A 115 -10.60 1.57 4.88
CA ILE A 115 -9.88 2.48 3.97
C ILE A 115 -10.54 2.41 2.58
N ALA A 116 -10.96 3.53 2.01
CA ALA A 116 -11.45 3.58 0.65
C ALA A 116 -10.28 3.49 -0.35
N LEU A 117 -10.42 2.64 -1.39
CA LEU A 117 -9.41 2.44 -2.42
C LEU A 117 -9.68 3.30 -3.65
N ILE A 118 -8.64 3.90 -4.19
CA ILE A 118 -8.63 4.60 -5.47
C ILE A 118 -7.43 4.08 -6.26
N SER A 119 -7.68 3.36 -7.37
CA SER A 119 -6.60 2.76 -8.16
C SER A 119 -6.55 3.32 -9.57
N ALA A 120 -5.32 3.61 -10.04
CA ALA A 120 -4.99 3.79 -11.44
C ALA A 120 -4.21 2.55 -11.89
N THR A 121 -4.78 1.78 -12.84
CA THR A 121 -4.16 0.54 -13.32
C THR A 121 -4.68 0.16 -14.70
N HIS A 122 -3.91 -0.64 -15.42
CA HIS A 122 -4.31 -1.30 -16.66
C HIS A 122 -4.49 -2.83 -16.49
N ASP A 123 -4.37 -3.34 -15.27
CA ASP A 123 -4.58 -4.76 -14.95
C ASP A 123 -6.09 -5.07 -14.89
N ASN A 124 -6.60 -5.76 -15.92
CA ASN A 124 -8.02 -6.10 -16.03
C ASN A 124 -8.52 -7.01 -14.90
N ASP A 125 -7.68 -7.92 -14.38
CA ASP A 125 -8.06 -8.79 -13.27
C ASP A 125 -8.28 -7.94 -12.00
N PHE A 126 -7.45 -6.90 -11.80
CA PHE A 126 -7.59 -5.99 -10.68
C PHE A 126 -8.75 -5.00 -10.87
N ILE A 127 -8.92 -4.45 -12.09
CA ILE A 127 -10.03 -3.54 -12.43
C ILE A 127 -11.38 -4.18 -12.11
N SER A 128 -11.57 -5.46 -12.51
CA SER A 128 -12.85 -6.18 -12.32
C SER A 128 -13.24 -6.38 -10.85
N SER A 129 -12.34 -6.16 -9.91
CA SER A 129 -12.59 -6.26 -8.47
C SER A 129 -13.19 -4.97 -7.86
N PHE A 130 -13.33 -3.89 -8.64
CA PHE A 130 -13.88 -2.61 -8.18
C PHE A 130 -15.31 -2.41 -8.66
N GLU A 131 -16.17 -1.85 -7.81
CA GLU A 131 -17.58 -1.53 -8.15
C GLU A 131 -17.72 -0.31 -9.07
N ASN A 132 -16.80 0.64 -8.97
CA ASN A 132 -16.84 1.88 -9.75
C ASN A 132 -15.61 1.99 -10.62
N ILE A 133 -15.79 1.85 -11.92
CA ILE A 133 -14.74 1.87 -12.92
C ILE A 133 -14.91 3.10 -13.82
N TYR A 134 -13.81 3.80 -14.06
CA TYR A 134 -13.75 4.97 -14.91
C TYR A 134 -12.63 4.85 -15.92
N GLU A 135 -12.88 5.24 -17.17
CA GLU A 135 -11.89 5.33 -18.22
C GLU A 135 -11.54 6.80 -18.49
N ILE A 136 -10.24 7.06 -18.62
CA ILE A 136 -9.74 8.36 -19.07
C ILE A 136 -9.66 8.34 -20.60
N SER A 137 -10.52 9.12 -21.26
CA SER A 137 -10.50 9.29 -22.72
C SER A 137 -10.30 10.77 -23.08
N GLY A 138 -9.12 11.08 -23.62
CA GLY A 138 -8.70 12.46 -23.83
C GLY A 138 -8.60 13.24 -22.52
N THR A 139 -9.47 14.26 -22.34
CA THR A 139 -9.54 15.09 -21.14
C THR A 139 -10.73 14.77 -20.22
N LYS A 140 -11.48 13.69 -20.53
CA LYS A 140 -12.70 13.34 -19.81
C LYS A 140 -12.55 12.03 -19.05
N LEU A 141 -13.20 11.97 -17.89
CA LEU A 141 -13.36 10.77 -17.09
C LEU A 141 -14.77 10.23 -17.34
N ASN A 142 -14.87 9.05 -17.95
CA ASN A 142 -16.13 8.40 -18.29
C ASN A 142 -16.33 7.19 -17.39
N LYS A 143 -17.51 7.10 -16.76
CA LYS A 143 -17.87 5.89 -15.99
C LYS A 143 -18.16 4.76 -16.96
N ILE A 144 -17.52 3.61 -16.75
CA ILE A 144 -17.80 2.38 -17.47
C ILE A 144 -18.93 1.68 -16.69
N TYR A 145 -20.04 1.40 -17.37
CA TYR A 145 -21.14 0.58 -16.85
C TYR A 145 -20.95 -0.83 -17.42
N GLU A 146 -20.84 -1.80 -16.57
CA GLU A 146 -21.17 -3.18 -16.90
C GLU A 146 -22.65 -3.44 -16.65
#